data_81973385d5610b36fe2ea8858db2827b
#
_entry.id   81973385d5610b36fe2ea8858db2827b
#
_cell.length_a   1.000
_cell.length_b   1.000
_cell.length_c   1.000
_cell.angle_alpha   90.00
_cell.angle_beta   90.00
_cell.angle_gamma   90.00
#
_symmetry.space_group_name_H-M   'P 1'
#
loop_
_entity.id
_entity.type
_entity.pdbx_description
1 polymer ?
#
loop_
_entity_poly.entity_id
_entity_poly.type
_entity_poly.pdbx_seq_one_letter_code
_entity_poly.pdbx_strand_id
1 'polypeptide(L)'
;MVKSIIFDFGGVIMTLDHGRAIGRFQQLGLKDAANILDPYTQGGIFGALEVGAASPEQFKSALSEMCGRDISYDECRWGWLGYAKDVPKRNITMLKRLRREGYRLIMLSNTNPYMMSWARSSDFSRGLDDDEPQGAGVEHYFDAIYPSYEVRVMKPDIRFFQHVLSSENINPEETLFVDDGPRNIEVAATTGMRTFLPINGVDWTEPLIHLLNNCKAEKHL
;
A
#
# COMPACT_ATOMS: atom_id res chain seq x y z
N MET A 1 4.31 20.81 13.52
CA MET A 1 3.66 19.65 14.19
C MET A 1 3.00 18.80 13.09
N VAL A 2 3.16 17.48 13.12
CA VAL A 2 2.49 16.59 12.16
C VAL A 2 0.99 16.63 12.40
N LYS A 3 0.22 16.79 11.34
CA LYS A 3 -1.26 16.77 11.31
C LYS A 3 -1.80 15.66 10.42
N SER A 4 -1.07 15.33 9.35
CA SER A 4 -1.44 14.30 8.38
C SER A 4 -0.38 13.21 8.30
N ILE A 5 -0.79 11.96 8.16
CA ILE A 5 0.11 10.83 7.97
C ILE A 5 -0.32 10.10 6.71
N ILE A 6 0.60 9.99 5.76
CA ILE A 6 0.42 9.24 4.53
C ILE A 6 1.12 7.89 4.72
N PHE A 7 0.39 6.80 4.59
CA PHE A 7 0.91 5.44 4.72
C PHE A 7 0.97 4.74 3.37
N ASP A 8 2.06 4.03 3.11
CA ASP A 8 2.00 2.92 2.16
C ASP A 8 1.13 1.79 2.70
N PHE A 9 0.66 0.95 1.80
CA PHE A 9 -0.18 -0.19 2.12
C PHE A 9 0.65 -1.47 2.31
N GLY A 10 1.36 -1.90 1.27
CA GLY A 10 2.21 -3.08 1.30
C GLY A 10 3.50 -2.83 2.08
N GLY A 11 3.92 -3.80 2.92
CA GLY A 11 5.11 -3.65 3.75
C GLY A 11 4.94 -2.76 4.99
N VAL A 12 3.85 -1.99 5.07
CA VAL A 12 3.52 -1.09 6.19
C VAL A 12 2.25 -1.53 6.91
N ILE A 13 1.09 -1.43 6.25
CA ILE A 13 -0.19 -1.83 6.87
C ILE A 13 -0.36 -3.34 6.80
N MET A 14 -0.05 -3.91 5.65
CA MET A 14 -0.08 -5.34 5.38
C MET A 14 1.35 -5.85 5.21
N THR A 15 1.67 -7.00 5.80
CA THR A 15 2.95 -7.68 5.59
C THR A 15 2.99 -8.29 4.18
N LEU A 16 4.08 -8.05 3.45
CA LEU A 16 4.29 -8.59 2.11
C LEU A 16 5.04 -9.93 2.14
N ASP A 17 4.65 -10.83 1.23
CA ASP A 17 5.35 -12.07 0.92
C ASP A 17 5.55 -12.21 -0.60
N HIS A 18 6.66 -11.67 -1.10
CA HIS A 18 7.03 -11.71 -2.51
C HIS A 18 7.23 -13.16 -3.00
N GLY A 19 7.86 -14.03 -2.18
CA GLY A 19 8.09 -15.43 -2.54
C GLY A 19 6.78 -16.20 -2.75
N ARG A 20 5.77 -15.95 -1.92
CA ARG A 20 4.44 -16.54 -2.07
C ARG A 20 3.74 -16.05 -3.35
N ALA A 21 3.88 -14.78 -3.71
CA ALA A 21 3.34 -14.27 -4.96
C ALA A 21 3.98 -14.96 -6.17
N ILE A 22 5.31 -15.04 -6.21
CA ILE A 22 6.05 -15.79 -7.24
C ILE A 22 5.52 -17.22 -7.34
N GLY A 23 5.45 -17.95 -6.22
CA GLY A 23 4.98 -19.33 -6.18
C GLY A 23 3.55 -19.49 -6.73
N ARG A 24 2.64 -18.56 -6.42
CA ARG A 24 1.28 -18.58 -6.95
C ARG A 24 1.24 -18.34 -8.46
N PHE A 25 1.94 -17.35 -8.97
CA PHE A 25 2.01 -17.12 -10.43
C PHE A 25 2.67 -18.28 -11.19
N GLN A 26 3.68 -18.94 -10.58
CA GLN A 26 4.26 -20.18 -11.12
C GLN A 26 3.24 -21.31 -11.19
N GLN A 27 2.40 -21.48 -10.17
CA GLN A 27 1.31 -22.48 -10.16
C GLN A 27 0.24 -22.19 -11.22
N LEU A 28 0.04 -20.92 -11.58
CA LEU A 28 -0.83 -20.54 -12.70
C LEU A 28 -0.22 -20.88 -14.07
N GLY A 29 1.10 -21.13 -14.15
CA GLY A 29 1.83 -21.47 -15.36
C GLY A 29 2.83 -20.41 -15.81
N LEU A 30 2.99 -19.30 -15.07
CA LEU A 30 3.99 -18.26 -15.36
C LEU A 30 5.39 -18.73 -14.96
N LYS A 31 6.11 -19.38 -15.89
CA LYS A 31 7.40 -20.02 -15.61
C LYS A 31 8.46 -19.06 -15.10
N ASP A 32 8.52 -17.85 -15.68
CA ASP A 32 9.52 -16.83 -15.35
C ASP A 32 9.05 -15.83 -14.29
N ALA A 33 8.08 -16.22 -13.44
CA ALA A 33 7.49 -15.33 -12.45
C ALA A 33 8.55 -14.63 -11.56
N ALA A 34 9.62 -15.33 -11.19
CA ALA A 34 10.70 -14.78 -10.36
C ALA A 34 11.51 -13.64 -11.05
N ASN A 35 11.55 -13.64 -12.40
CA ASN A 35 12.24 -12.60 -13.16
C ASN A 35 11.29 -11.44 -13.56
N ILE A 36 9.99 -11.68 -13.53
CA ILE A 36 8.95 -10.73 -13.95
C ILE A 36 8.46 -9.90 -12.76
N LEU A 37 8.29 -10.56 -11.60
CA LEU A 37 7.77 -9.92 -10.39
C LEU A 37 8.92 -9.29 -9.61
N ASP A 38 8.82 -7.98 -9.40
CA ASP A 38 9.75 -7.21 -8.56
C ASP A 38 9.09 -6.91 -7.20
N PRO A 39 9.84 -6.85 -6.10
CA PRO A 39 9.25 -6.54 -4.79
C PRO A 39 8.72 -5.12 -4.65
N TYR A 40 9.21 -4.16 -5.46
CA TYR A 40 8.88 -2.74 -5.31
C TYR A 40 8.26 -2.11 -6.56
N THR A 41 8.65 -2.55 -7.77
CA THR A 41 8.22 -1.93 -9.02
C THR A 41 8.00 -2.98 -10.10
N GLN A 42 6.76 -3.17 -10.47
CA GLN A 42 6.41 -4.12 -11.53
C GLN A 42 6.72 -3.56 -12.92
N GLY A 43 7.18 -4.45 -13.82
CA GLY A 43 7.38 -4.15 -15.24
C GLY A 43 6.31 -4.79 -16.13
N GLY A 44 6.36 -4.50 -17.44
CA GLY A 44 5.48 -5.12 -18.44
C GLY A 44 4.00 -4.95 -18.12
N ILE A 45 3.21 -6.02 -18.33
CA ILE A 45 1.75 -6.00 -18.10
C ILE A 45 1.40 -5.84 -16.61
N PHE A 46 2.27 -6.30 -15.70
CA PHE A 46 2.09 -6.16 -14.26
C PHE A 46 2.18 -4.67 -13.85
N GLY A 47 3.22 -3.97 -14.32
CA GLY A 47 3.35 -2.53 -14.10
C GLY A 47 2.28 -1.71 -14.81
N ALA A 48 1.88 -2.12 -16.02
CA ALA A 48 0.79 -1.47 -16.74
C ALA A 48 -0.55 -1.55 -15.98
N LEU A 49 -0.81 -2.67 -15.30
CA LEU A 49 -1.97 -2.82 -14.43
C LEU A 49 -1.89 -1.89 -13.21
N GLU A 50 -0.73 -1.82 -12.54
CA GLU A 50 -0.53 -0.99 -11.35
C GLU A 50 -0.56 0.52 -11.63
N VAL A 51 -0.18 0.93 -12.84
CA VAL A 51 -0.30 2.35 -13.25
C VAL A 51 -1.64 2.66 -13.92
N GLY A 52 -2.54 1.68 -14.04
CA GLY A 52 -3.85 1.85 -14.68
C GLY A 52 -3.78 2.02 -16.21
N ALA A 53 -2.66 1.66 -16.84
CA ALA A 53 -2.51 1.63 -18.30
C ALA A 53 -3.11 0.36 -18.94
N ALA A 54 -3.33 -0.69 -18.13
CA ALA A 54 -4.03 -1.90 -18.55
C ALA A 54 -5.24 -2.14 -17.62
N SER A 55 -6.34 -2.62 -18.22
CA SER A 55 -7.51 -3.07 -17.46
C SER A 55 -7.28 -4.49 -16.87
N PRO A 56 -8.08 -4.91 -15.87
CA PRO A 56 -8.06 -6.29 -15.37
C PRO A 56 -8.26 -7.33 -16.50
N GLU A 57 -9.11 -7.06 -17.48
CA GLU A 57 -9.36 -7.95 -18.60
C GLU A 57 -8.14 -8.06 -19.52
N GLN A 58 -7.47 -6.93 -19.79
CA GLN A 58 -6.23 -6.92 -20.57
C GLN A 58 -5.11 -7.68 -19.84
N PHE A 59 -4.98 -7.48 -18.52
CA PHE A 59 -4.05 -8.24 -17.70
C PHE A 59 -4.35 -9.74 -17.74
N LYS A 60 -5.62 -10.14 -17.54
CA LYS A 60 -6.05 -11.54 -17.61
C LYS A 60 -5.69 -12.16 -18.95
N SER A 61 -5.97 -11.47 -20.06
CA SER A 61 -5.68 -11.97 -21.41
C SER A 61 -4.16 -12.15 -21.60
N ALA A 62 -3.36 -11.16 -21.26
CA ALA A 62 -1.90 -11.25 -21.36
C ALA A 62 -1.32 -12.36 -20.47
N LEU A 63 -1.81 -12.49 -19.23
CA LEU A 63 -1.39 -13.56 -18.33
C LEU A 63 -1.75 -14.94 -18.89
N SER A 64 -2.93 -15.08 -19.49
CA SER A 64 -3.36 -16.32 -20.16
C SER A 64 -2.42 -16.72 -21.30
N GLU A 65 -2.01 -15.76 -22.14
CA GLU A 65 -1.03 -15.99 -23.19
C GLU A 65 0.33 -16.42 -22.61
N MET A 66 0.82 -15.73 -21.57
CA MET A 66 2.10 -16.05 -20.91
C MET A 66 2.08 -17.44 -20.25
N CYS A 67 0.93 -17.86 -19.73
CA CYS A 67 0.75 -19.17 -19.08
C CYS A 67 0.40 -20.30 -20.07
N GLY A 68 0.05 -19.98 -21.32
CA GLY A 68 -0.36 -20.94 -22.34
C GLY A 68 -1.69 -21.63 -22.05
N ARG A 69 -2.56 -21.02 -21.24
CA ARG A 69 -3.91 -21.48 -20.91
C ARG A 69 -4.83 -20.33 -20.54
N ASP A 70 -6.12 -20.53 -20.58
CA ASP A 70 -7.06 -19.53 -20.06
C ASP A 70 -6.92 -19.40 -18.52
N ILE A 71 -6.79 -18.17 -18.07
CA ILE A 71 -6.70 -17.77 -16.67
C ILE A 71 -7.96 -16.99 -16.32
N SER A 72 -8.66 -17.39 -15.26
CA SER A 72 -9.85 -16.68 -14.79
C SER A 72 -9.50 -15.40 -14.00
N TYR A 73 -10.50 -14.54 -13.79
CA TYR A 73 -10.37 -13.36 -12.92
C TYR A 73 -9.95 -13.75 -11.48
N ASP A 74 -10.56 -14.81 -10.95
CA ASP A 74 -10.28 -15.28 -9.59
C ASP A 74 -8.86 -15.85 -9.47
N GLU A 75 -8.34 -16.49 -10.52
CA GLU A 75 -6.94 -16.94 -10.54
C GLU A 75 -5.96 -15.76 -10.60
N CYS A 76 -6.26 -14.71 -11.38
CA CYS A 76 -5.47 -13.47 -11.36
C CYS A 76 -5.47 -12.87 -9.94
N ARG A 77 -6.64 -12.73 -9.33
CA ARG A 77 -6.79 -12.23 -7.96
C ARG A 77 -6.04 -13.11 -6.96
N TRP A 78 -6.15 -14.42 -7.06
CA TRP A 78 -5.42 -15.35 -6.22
C TRP A 78 -3.90 -15.20 -6.36
N GLY A 79 -3.40 -15.04 -7.57
CA GLY A 79 -1.99 -14.76 -7.86
C GLY A 79 -1.51 -13.50 -7.14
N TRP A 80 -2.19 -12.37 -7.35
CA TRP A 80 -1.87 -11.08 -6.73
C TRP A 80 -1.98 -11.11 -5.21
N LEU A 81 -2.98 -11.77 -4.64
CA LEU A 81 -3.11 -11.96 -3.19
C LEU A 81 -2.01 -12.85 -2.60
N GLY A 82 -1.11 -13.39 -3.42
CA GLY A 82 0.16 -13.95 -2.97
C GLY A 82 1.00 -12.95 -2.20
N TYR A 83 1.02 -11.69 -2.59
CA TYR A 83 1.73 -10.63 -1.88
C TYR A 83 1.21 -10.36 -0.46
N ALA A 84 -0.10 -10.45 -0.24
CA ALA A 84 -0.72 -10.18 1.06
C ALA A 84 -0.49 -11.36 2.03
N LYS A 85 0.55 -11.29 2.87
CA LYS A 85 0.84 -12.34 3.87
C LYS A 85 -0.18 -12.31 4.99
N ASP A 86 -0.26 -11.21 5.68
CA ASP A 86 -1.18 -10.93 6.79
C ASP A 86 -1.37 -9.42 6.99
N VAL A 87 -2.41 -9.06 7.72
CA VAL A 87 -2.59 -7.71 8.27
C VAL A 87 -2.42 -7.82 9.79
N PRO A 88 -1.32 -7.33 10.37
CA PRO A 88 -1.12 -7.40 11.81
C PRO A 88 -2.18 -6.60 12.58
N LYS A 89 -2.83 -7.23 13.56
CA LYS A 89 -3.86 -6.57 14.39
C LYS A 89 -3.37 -5.26 15.01
N ARG A 90 -2.07 -5.21 15.42
CA ARG A 90 -1.45 -3.99 15.97
C ARG A 90 -1.51 -2.80 15.00
N ASN A 91 -1.41 -3.06 13.69
CA ASN A 91 -1.45 -2.00 12.68
C ASN A 91 -2.86 -1.38 12.60
N ILE A 92 -3.91 -2.20 12.59
CA ILE A 92 -5.31 -1.75 12.66
C ILE A 92 -5.57 -0.95 13.95
N THR A 93 -5.11 -1.47 15.08
CA THR A 93 -5.21 -0.78 16.38
C THR A 93 -4.50 0.59 16.35
N MET A 94 -3.33 0.66 15.72
CA MET A 94 -2.57 1.92 15.60
C MET A 94 -3.29 2.93 14.71
N LEU A 95 -3.84 2.53 13.56
CA LEU A 95 -4.62 3.43 12.71
C LEU A 95 -5.79 4.04 13.48
N LYS A 96 -6.55 3.22 14.22
CA LYS A 96 -7.66 3.69 15.08
C LYS A 96 -7.19 4.65 16.17
N ARG A 97 -6.04 4.38 16.79
CA ARG A 97 -5.42 5.25 17.79
C ARG A 97 -5.07 6.60 17.19
N LEU A 98 -4.37 6.63 16.05
CA LEU A 98 -3.95 7.87 15.40
C LEU A 98 -5.15 8.73 14.98
N ARG A 99 -6.23 8.13 14.45
CA ARG A 99 -7.48 8.87 14.16
C ARG A 99 -8.10 9.48 15.42
N ARG A 100 -8.14 8.73 16.53
CA ARG A 100 -8.65 9.26 17.82
C ARG A 100 -7.78 10.40 18.37
N GLU A 101 -6.47 10.38 18.07
CA GLU A 101 -5.54 11.47 18.41
C GLU A 101 -5.65 12.67 17.45
N GLY A 102 -6.53 12.62 16.45
CA GLY A 102 -6.84 13.73 15.54
C GLY A 102 -5.94 13.83 14.31
N TYR A 103 -5.12 12.81 14.02
CA TYR A 103 -4.36 12.76 12.77
C TYR A 103 -5.29 12.44 11.60
N ARG A 104 -5.09 13.13 10.46
CA ARG A 104 -5.66 12.74 9.17
C ARG A 104 -4.83 11.60 8.59
N LEU A 105 -5.46 10.47 8.26
CA LEU A 105 -4.80 9.28 7.73
C LEU A 105 -5.13 9.11 6.25
N ILE A 106 -4.08 8.99 5.43
CA ILE A 106 -4.18 8.86 3.99
C ILE A 106 -3.40 7.61 3.57
N MET A 107 -3.96 6.80 2.67
CA MET A 107 -3.24 5.69 2.05
C MET A 107 -2.74 6.09 0.66
N LEU A 108 -1.46 5.87 0.38
CA LEU A 108 -0.81 6.11 -0.92
C LEU A 108 -0.05 4.85 -1.33
N SER A 109 -0.57 4.10 -2.30
CA SER A 109 -0.05 2.77 -2.60
C SER A 109 0.14 2.52 -4.10
N ASN A 110 1.28 1.91 -4.46
CA ASN A 110 1.41 1.21 -5.73
C ASN A 110 0.64 -0.11 -5.61
N THR A 111 -0.43 -0.25 -6.36
CA THR A 111 -1.35 -1.38 -6.22
C THR A 111 -2.21 -1.53 -7.49
N ASN A 112 -3.10 -2.51 -7.50
CA ASN A 112 -3.92 -2.85 -8.65
C ASN A 112 -5.35 -3.24 -8.25
N PRO A 113 -6.29 -3.33 -9.22
CA PRO A 113 -7.70 -3.65 -8.95
C PRO A 113 -7.92 -4.97 -8.20
N TYR A 114 -7.09 -6.00 -8.45
CA TYR A 114 -7.24 -7.30 -7.79
C TYR A 114 -6.91 -7.22 -6.29
N MET A 115 -5.82 -6.53 -5.94
CA MET A 115 -5.46 -6.29 -4.53
C MET A 115 -6.52 -5.43 -3.85
N MET A 116 -6.95 -4.34 -4.50
CA MET A 116 -7.95 -3.43 -3.93
C MET A 116 -9.32 -4.07 -3.80
N SER A 117 -9.69 -5.04 -4.65
CA SER A 117 -10.94 -5.78 -4.49
C SER A 117 -11.03 -6.55 -3.17
N TRP A 118 -9.89 -7.04 -2.67
CA TRP A 118 -9.79 -7.65 -1.34
C TRP A 118 -9.67 -6.60 -0.24
N ALA A 119 -8.81 -5.61 -0.42
CA ALA A 119 -8.58 -4.58 0.60
C ALA A 119 -9.86 -3.79 0.93
N ARG A 120 -10.74 -3.59 -0.06
CA ARG A 120 -12.05 -2.93 0.10
C ARG A 120 -13.15 -3.84 0.65
N SER A 121 -12.91 -5.13 0.76
CA SER A 121 -13.88 -6.08 1.32
C SER A 121 -13.73 -6.22 2.84
N SER A 122 -14.76 -6.80 3.49
CA SER A 122 -14.70 -7.13 4.91
C SER A 122 -13.61 -8.15 5.27
N ASP A 123 -13.09 -8.90 4.29
CA ASP A 123 -12.00 -9.85 4.51
C ASP A 123 -10.67 -9.17 4.89
N PHE A 124 -10.53 -7.86 4.62
CA PHE A 124 -9.34 -7.11 4.97
C PHE A 124 -9.06 -7.10 6.47
N SER A 125 -10.06 -6.83 7.30
CA SER A 125 -9.88 -6.73 8.76
C SER A 125 -10.69 -7.72 9.57
N ARG A 126 -11.28 -8.75 8.94
CA ARG A 126 -12.11 -9.74 9.63
C ARG A 126 -11.37 -10.41 10.80
N GLY A 127 -11.92 -10.27 11.99
CA GLY A 127 -11.35 -10.82 13.24
C GLY A 127 -10.10 -10.07 13.73
N LEU A 128 -9.73 -8.96 13.14
CA LEU A 128 -8.59 -8.12 13.53
C LEU A 128 -9.02 -6.88 14.33
N ASP A 129 -10.22 -6.40 14.09
CA ASP A 129 -10.78 -5.23 14.74
C ASP A 129 -11.88 -5.68 15.72
N ASP A 130 -11.69 -5.39 17.01
CA ASP A 130 -12.63 -5.80 18.07
C ASP A 130 -13.95 -5.01 18.00
N ASP A 131 -13.95 -3.81 17.41
CA ASP A 131 -15.15 -3.00 17.22
C ASP A 131 -15.91 -3.40 15.94
N GLU A 132 -15.22 -4.05 14.98
CA GLU A 132 -15.75 -4.53 13.70
C GLU A 132 -15.45 -6.03 13.49
N PRO A 133 -16.01 -6.94 14.31
CA PRO A 133 -15.64 -8.37 14.29
C PRO A 133 -15.98 -9.07 12.97
N GLN A 134 -16.97 -8.56 12.20
CA GLN A 134 -17.29 -9.07 10.86
C GLN A 134 -16.31 -8.59 9.79
N GLY A 135 -15.43 -7.65 10.15
CA GLY A 135 -14.45 -7.01 9.30
C GLY A 135 -15.03 -5.83 8.54
N ALA A 136 -14.13 -4.94 8.14
CA ALA A 136 -14.39 -3.76 7.32
C ALA A 136 -13.34 -3.67 6.21
N GLY A 137 -13.67 -2.96 5.13
CA GLY A 137 -12.71 -2.60 4.10
C GLY A 137 -11.71 -1.56 4.58
N VAL A 138 -10.63 -1.40 3.84
CA VAL A 138 -9.53 -0.47 4.16
C VAL A 138 -10.02 0.99 4.29
N GLU A 139 -11.07 1.37 3.56
CA GLU A 139 -11.70 2.70 3.65
C GLU A 139 -12.21 3.05 5.06
N HIS A 140 -12.52 2.04 5.87
CA HIS A 140 -12.94 2.27 7.26
C HIS A 140 -11.83 2.91 8.12
N TYR A 141 -10.57 2.69 7.77
CA TYR A 141 -9.40 3.07 8.56
C TYR A 141 -8.69 4.33 8.05
N PHE A 142 -8.99 4.80 6.85
CA PHE A 142 -8.37 5.96 6.21
C PHE A 142 -9.38 7.03 5.86
N ASP A 143 -8.96 8.29 5.89
CA ASP A 143 -9.78 9.44 5.50
C ASP A 143 -9.75 9.66 3.99
N ALA A 144 -8.69 9.18 3.31
CA ALA A 144 -8.56 9.19 1.86
C ALA A 144 -7.63 8.06 1.40
N ILE A 145 -7.83 7.57 0.17
CA ILE A 145 -7.08 6.46 -0.42
C ILE A 145 -6.71 6.80 -1.85
N TYR A 146 -5.42 6.66 -2.17
CA TYR A 146 -4.83 6.95 -3.48
C TYR A 146 -4.12 5.70 -4.02
N PRO A 147 -4.83 4.81 -4.71
CA PRO A 147 -4.21 3.68 -5.42
C PRO A 147 -3.60 4.18 -6.74
N SER A 148 -2.41 3.70 -7.07
CA SER A 148 -1.69 4.13 -8.28
C SER A 148 -2.48 3.95 -9.57
N TYR A 149 -3.21 2.85 -9.72
CA TYR A 149 -3.98 2.57 -10.93
C TYR A 149 -5.17 3.53 -11.15
N GLU A 150 -5.70 4.16 -10.08
CA GLU A 150 -6.76 5.17 -10.17
C GLU A 150 -6.17 6.53 -10.51
N VAL A 151 -5.02 6.89 -9.91
CA VAL A 151 -4.33 8.17 -10.14
C VAL A 151 -3.51 8.14 -11.44
N ARG A 152 -3.16 6.96 -11.94
CA ARG A 152 -2.30 6.71 -13.11
C ARG A 152 -0.87 7.23 -12.97
N VAL A 153 -0.38 7.23 -11.74
CA VAL A 153 1.01 7.56 -11.39
C VAL A 153 1.43 6.62 -10.27
N MET A 154 2.70 6.19 -10.26
CA MET A 154 3.25 5.29 -9.24
C MET A 154 4.39 5.97 -8.48
N LYS A 155 4.57 5.64 -7.20
CA LYS A 155 5.81 5.91 -6.47
C LYS A 155 6.97 5.19 -7.19
N PRO A 156 8.16 5.78 -7.29
CA PRO A 156 8.62 7.02 -6.64
C PRO A 156 8.45 8.30 -7.47
N ASP A 157 7.54 8.35 -8.45
CA ASP A 157 7.32 9.58 -9.21
C ASP A 157 6.83 10.70 -8.30
N ILE A 158 7.55 11.83 -8.28
CA ILE A 158 7.23 12.99 -7.44
C ILE A 158 5.81 13.52 -7.68
N ARG A 159 5.26 13.35 -8.88
CA ARG A 159 3.91 13.78 -9.24
C ARG A 159 2.84 13.08 -8.41
N PHE A 160 3.09 11.86 -7.96
CA PHE A 160 2.14 11.14 -7.12
C PHE A 160 2.04 11.76 -5.72
N PHE A 161 3.17 12.12 -5.12
CA PHE A 161 3.20 12.84 -3.83
C PHE A 161 2.58 14.23 -3.95
N GLN A 162 2.92 14.99 -4.99
CA GLN A 162 2.36 16.31 -5.26
C GLN A 162 0.84 16.26 -5.48
N HIS A 163 0.35 15.22 -6.19
CA HIS A 163 -1.07 15.01 -6.39
C HIS A 163 -1.80 14.86 -5.05
N VAL A 164 -1.31 14.01 -4.16
CA VAL A 164 -1.95 13.80 -2.83
C VAL A 164 -1.89 15.07 -1.99
N LEU A 165 -0.73 15.72 -1.89
CA LEU A 165 -0.58 16.96 -1.13
C LEU A 165 -1.57 18.05 -1.60
N SER A 166 -1.73 18.18 -2.91
CA SER A 166 -2.64 19.15 -3.53
C SER A 166 -4.10 18.76 -3.35
N SER A 167 -4.47 17.50 -3.63
CA SER A 167 -5.85 17.01 -3.54
C SER A 167 -6.41 17.10 -2.12
N GLU A 168 -5.57 16.83 -1.14
CA GLU A 168 -5.92 16.89 0.28
C GLU A 168 -5.75 18.29 0.90
N ASN A 169 -5.16 19.23 0.15
CA ASN A 169 -4.83 20.57 0.62
C ASN A 169 -4.03 20.56 1.94
N ILE A 170 -3.03 19.67 2.01
CA ILE A 170 -2.19 19.46 3.20
C ILE A 170 -0.79 20.06 3.01
N ASN A 171 -0.24 20.62 4.10
CA ASN A 171 1.12 21.17 4.11
C ASN A 171 2.15 20.04 4.25
N PRO A 172 3.13 19.92 3.34
CA PRO A 172 4.16 18.88 3.43
C PRO A 172 4.95 18.95 4.76
N GLU A 173 5.26 20.13 5.29
CA GLU A 173 5.97 20.29 6.59
C GLU A 173 5.16 19.76 7.80
N GLU A 174 3.85 19.62 7.65
CA GLU A 174 2.94 19.08 8.66
C GLU A 174 2.49 17.64 8.30
N THR A 175 3.14 17.02 7.31
CA THR A 175 2.83 15.69 6.83
C THR A 175 3.99 14.74 7.08
N LEU A 176 3.67 13.54 7.58
CA LEU A 176 4.59 12.41 7.71
C LEU A 176 4.25 11.35 6.66
N PHE A 177 5.24 10.93 5.89
CA PHE A 177 5.12 9.80 4.95
C PHE A 177 5.79 8.55 5.53
N VAL A 178 5.08 7.43 5.52
CA VAL A 178 5.49 6.13 6.09
C VAL A 178 5.47 5.09 4.98
N ASP A 179 6.64 4.58 4.59
CA ASP A 179 6.79 3.67 3.44
C ASP A 179 8.04 2.80 3.64
N ASP A 180 7.99 1.51 3.29
CA ASP A 180 9.12 0.58 3.43
C ASP A 180 10.10 0.62 2.24
N GLY A 181 9.80 1.38 1.19
CA GLY A 181 10.64 1.58 0.01
C GLY A 181 11.61 2.76 0.19
N PRO A 182 12.94 2.52 0.30
CA PRO A 182 13.92 3.60 0.53
C PRO A 182 13.84 4.71 -0.52
N ARG A 183 13.62 4.35 -1.81
CA ARG A 183 13.52 5.32 -2.89
C ARG A 183 12.25 6.19 -2.81
N ASN A 184 11.15 5.62 -2.31
CA ASN A 184 9.94 6.37 -2.07
C ASN A 184 10.15 7.43 -0.98
N ILE A 185 10.85 7.04 0.10
CA ILE A 185 11.25 7.92 1.21
C ILE A 185 12.13 9.07 0.71
N GLU A 186 13.15 8.78 -0.10
CA GLU A 186 14.05 9.81 -0.66
C GLU A 186 13.27 10.85 -1.47
N VAL A 187 12.39 10.42 -2.37
CA VAL A 187 11.61 11.33 -3.21
C VAL A 187 10.58 12.10 -2.38
N ALA A 188 9.88 11.44 -1.45
CA ALA A 188 8.92 12.11 -0.57
C ALA A 188 9.57 13.23 0.25
N ALA A 189 10.79 13.01 0.76
CA ALA A 189 11.54 14.03 1.51
C ALA A 189 11.82 15.30 0.67
N THR A 190 11.99 15.17 -0.65
CA THR A 190 12.20 16.33 -1.54
C THR A 190 10.98 17.26 -1.64
N THR A 191 9.79 16.79 -1.27
CA THR A 191 8.57 17.60 -1.22
C THR A 191 8.43 18.43 0.07
N GLY A 192 9.33 18.23 1.04
CA GLY A 192 9.27 18.85 2.37
C GLY A 192 8.54 18.02 3.42
N MET A 193 8.04 16.84 3.07
CA MET A 193 7.45 15.92 4.05
C MET A 193 8.51 15.35 4.99
N ARG A 194 8.13 15.12 6.24
CA ARG A 194 8.87 14.20 7.13
C ARG A 194 8.66 12.77 6.66
N THR A 195 9.63 11.90 6.90
CA THR A 195 9.57 10.51 6.44
C THR A 195 9.91 9.54 7.54
N PHE A 196 9.34 8.34 7.46
CA PHE A 196 9.64 7.21 8.32
C PHE A 196 9.72 5.94 7.49
N LEU A 197 10.82 5.20 7.63
CA LEU A 197 11.13 3.97 6.89
C LEU A 197 10.96 2.75 7.82
N PRO A 198 9.78 2.11 7.88
CA PRO A 198 9.62 0.84 8.57
C PRO A 198 10.24 -0.31 7.77
N ILE A 199 10.43 -1.45 8.43
CA ILE A 199 10.85 -2.70 7.81
C ILE A 199 9.63 -3.62 7.68
N ASN A 200 9.39 -4.14 6.48
CA ASN A 200 8.30 -5.08 6.22
C ASN A 200 8.25 -6.22 7.26
N GLY A 201 7.09 -6.40 7.89
CA GLY A 201 6.83 -7.43 8.90
C GLY A 201 7.35 -7.13 10.31
N VAL A 202 8.15 -6.06 10.48
CA VAL A 202 8.60 -5.60 11.81
C VAL A 202 7.57 -4.66 12.42
N ASP A 203 7.47 -4.65 13.75
CA ASP A 203 6.59 -3.73 14.45
C ASP A 203 7.12 -2.28 14.36
N TRP A 204 6.36 -1.43 13.70
CA TRP A 204 6.67 -0.02 13.51
C TRP A 204 5.87 0.90 14.44
N THR A 205 4.94 0.37 15.22
CA THR A 205 3.94 1.17 15.94
C THR A 205 4.56 2.02 17.04
N GLU A 206 5.38 1.45 17.89
CA GLU A 206 6.08 2.19 18.95
C GLU A 206 7.13 3.17 18.40
N PRO A 207 8.01 2.80 17.43
CA PRO A 207 8.90 3.75 16.78
C PRO A 207 8.18 4.95 16.16
N LEU A 208 7.01 4.73 15.52
CA LEU A 208 6.21 5.82 14.96
C LEU A 208 5.71 6.79 16.05
N ILE A 209 5.17 6.26 17.15
CA ILE A 209 4.71 7.09 18.28
C ILE A 209 5.86 7.91 18.86
N HIS A 210 7.03 7.31 18.99
CA HIS A 210 8.23 8.01 19.49
C HIS A 210 8.60 9.19 18.58
N LEU A 211 8.59 8.98 17.25
CA LEU A 211 8.84 10.01 16.25
C LEU A 211 7.81 11.15 16.36
N LEU A 212 6.52 10.82 16.44
CA LEU A 212 5.44 11.82 16.54
C LEU A 212 5.54 12.65 17.82
N ASN A 213 5.93 12.06 18.95
CA ASN A 213 6.13 12.77 20.21
C ASN A 213 7.33 13.73 20.15
N ASN A 214 8.43 13.32 19.52
CA ASN A 214 9.59 14.20 19.30
C ASN A 214 9.21 15.39 18.42
N CYS A 215 8.41 15.17 17.36
CA CYS A 215 7.89 16.27 16.52
C CYS A 215 6.96 17.24 17.26
N LYS A 216 6.32 16.82 18.37
CA LYS A 216 5.53 17.71 19.24
C LYS A 216 6.44 18.54 20.13
N ALA A 217 7.53 17.97 20.65
CA ALA A 217 8.46 18.63 21.56
C ALA A 217 9.28 19.74 20.88
N GLU A 218 9.67 19.58 19.62
CA GLU A 218 10.45 20.58 18.84
C GLU A 218 9.76 21.95 18.70
N LYS A 219 8.46 22.08 18.97
CA LYS A 219 7.72 23.37 18.92
C LYS A 219 7.69 24.14 20.25
N HIS A 220 8.21 23.56 21.30
CA HIS A 220 8.20 24.19 22.63
C HIS A 220 9.59 24.74 23.04
N LEU A 221 10.55 24.71 22.12
CA LEU A 221 11.87 25.34 22.20
C LEU A 221 11.95 26.53 21.25
#